data_56d48bc3c728219225e0486bfc7f4a10
#
_entry.id   56d48bc3c728219225e0486bfc7f4a10
#
_cell.length_a   1.000
_cell.length_b   1.000
_cell.length_c   1.000
_cell.angle_alpha   90.00
_cell.angle_beta   90.00
_cell.angle_gamma   90.00
#
_symmetry.space_group_name_H-M   'P 1'
#
loop_
_entity.id
_entity.type
_entity.pdbx_description
1 polymer ?
#
loop_
_entity_poly.entity_id
_entity_poly.type
_entity_poly.pdbx_seq_one_letter_code
_entity_poly.pdbx_strand_id
1 'polypeptide(L)'
;MSEIIRWLNVKLAPCISVHGVLVDVYGEGVLITGESGIGKSEAALELIRRGHRLVTDDVVELRKVSDDTLVGSAPDITKHFIELRGIGIVDVKALFGALSVKDTQTIDLVIRLEDWDKDKEYDRLGLEENYTEYLGNKVVCHNIPIRPGRNLAVICETAAINHRQKKMG
;
A
#
# COMPACT_ATOMS: atom_id res chain seq x y z
N MET A 1 -15.26 -22.13 -24.30
CA MET A 1 -15.66 -22.51 -22.91
C MET A 1 -14.70 -21.99 -21.87
N SER A 2 -13.40 -22.19 -22.01
CA SER A 2 -12.41 -21.74 -21.04
C SER A 2 -12.37 -20.21 -20.87
N GLU A 3 -12.53 -19.46 -21.93
CA GLU A 3 -12.50 -17.98 -21.86
C GLU A 3 -13.69 -17.41 -21.09
N ILE A 4 -14.88 -17.96 -21.27
CA ILE A 4 -16.08 -17.53 -20.56
C ILE A 4 -15.95 -17.84 -19.08
N ILE A 5 -15.45 -19.01 -18.73
CA ILE A 5 -15.25 -19.42 -17.35
C ILE A 5 -14.21 -18.50 -16.67
N ARG A 6 -13.12 -18.20 -17.37
CA ARG A 6 -12.08 -17.30 -16.85
C ARG A 6 -12.64 -15.90 -16.60
N TRP A 7 -13.43 -15.37 -17.54
CA TRP A 7 -14.04 -14.05 -17.41
C TRP A 7 -15.00 -13.99 -16.21
N LEU A 8 -15.83 -15.02 -16.03
CA LEU A 8 -16.74 -15.09 -14.88
C LEU A 8 -15.99 -15.20 -13.56
N ASN A 9 -14.91 -15.97 -13.51
CA ASN A 9 -14.09 -16.11 -12.30
C ASN A 9 -13.46 -14.79 -11.90
N VAL A 10 -12.96 -14.01 -12.84
CA VAL A 10 -12.39 -12.69 -12.56
C VAL A 10 -13.46 -11.73 -12.03
N LYS A 11 -14.64 -11.71 -12.65
CA LYS A 11 -15.73 -10.83 -12.22
C LYS A 11 -16.33 -11.23 -10.87
N LEU A 12 -16.32 -12.52 -10.56
CA LEU A 12 -16.88 -13.04 -9.32
C LEU A 12 -15.82 -13.21 -8.23
N ALA A 13 -14.56 -12.82 -8.51
CA ALA A 13 -13.51 -12.90 -7.52
C ALA A 13 -13.86 -12.09 -6.27
N PRO A 14 -13.60 -12.63 -5.07
CA PRO A 14 -13.83 -11.87 -3.84
C PRO A 14 -13.12 -10.53 -3.86
N CYS A 15 -13.83 -9.49 -3.47
CA CYS A 15 -13.31 -8.11 -3.49
C CYS A 15 -13.78 -7.37 -2.25
N ILE A 16 -12.87 -6.61 -1.63
CA ILE A 16 -13.19 -5.72 -0.52
C ILE A 16 -12.54 -4.37 -0.76
N SER A 17 -13.07 -3.34 -0.11
CA SER A 17 -12.45 -2.01 -0.10
C SER A 17 -11.79 -1.78 1.24
N VAL A 18 -10.55 -1.28 1.20
CA VAL A 18 -9.75 -0.99 2.39
C VAL A 18 -9.35 0.48 2.35
N HIS A 19 -9.46 1.16 3.49
CA HIS A 19 -8.99 2.54 3.59
C HIS A 19 -7.47 2.56 3.73
N GLY A 20 -6.78 3.13 2.77
CA GLY A 20 -5.34 3.17 2.77
C GLY A 20 -4.76 3.68 1.46
N VAL A 21 -3.46 3.55 1.32
CA VAL A 21 -2.71 3.98 0.14
C VAL A 21 -1.88 2.80 -0.36
N LEU A 22 -1.91 2.55 -1.65
CA LEU A 22 -1.11 1.49 -2.26
C LEU A 22 -0.08 2.10 -3.20
N VAL A 23 1.18 1.75 -2.97
CA VAL A 23 2.32 2.25 -3.74
C VAL A 23 3.19 1.07 -4.16
N ASP A 24 3.68 1.09 -5.39
CA ASP A 24 4.68 0.15 -5.88
C ASP A 24 6.07 0.69 -5.51
N VAL A 25 6.76 0.01 -4.59
CA VAL A 25 8.08 0.41 -4.08
C VAL A 25 9.08 -0.69 -4.44
N TYR A 26 9.93 -0.43 -5.40
CA TYR A 26 10.92 -1.40 -5.92
C TYR A 26 10.29 -2.72 -6.37
N GLY A 27 9.08 -2.64 -6.96
CA GLY A 27 8.36 -3.83 -7.40
C GLY A 27 7.51 -4.49 -6.33
N GLU A 28 7.61 -4.05 -5.07
CA GLU A 28 6.80 -4.57 -3.98
C GLU A 28 5.57 -3.70 -3.76
N GLY A 29 4.40 -4.32 -3.66
CA GLY A 29 3.17 -3.60 -3.37
C GLY A 29 3.07 -3.31 -1.87
N VAL A 30 3.26 -2.05 -1.49
CA VAL A 30 3.19 -1.60 -0.11
C VAL A 30 1.84 -0.95 0.13
N LEU A 31 1.04 -1.56 0.99
CA LEU A 31 -0.24 -1.01 1.42
C LEU A 31 -0.04 -0.26 2.73
N ILE A 32 -0.24 1.06 2.70
CA ILE A 32 -0.09 1.91 3.88
C ILE A 32 -1.47 2.15 4.48
N THR A 33 -1.66 1.72 5.72
CA THR A 33 -2.91 1.89 6.45
C THR A 33 -2.71 2.72 7.70
N GLY A 34 -3.80 3.11 8.34
CA GLY A 34 -3.78 3.93 9.54
C GLY A 34 -4.99 4.85 9.58
N GLU A 35 -5.13 5.58 10.68
CA GLU A 35 -6.24 6.49 10.85
C GLU A 35 -6.20 7.63 9.83
N SER A 36 -7.38 8.15 9.49
CA SER A 36 -7.49 9.31 8.61
C SER A 36 -6.71 10.48 9.20
N GLY A 37 -5.91 11.12 8.36
CA GLY A 37 -5.12 12.28 8.80
C GLY A 37 -3.79 11.94 9.44
N ILE A 38 -3.42 10.66 9.51
CA ILE A 38 -2.16 10.26 10.14
C ILE A 38 -0.92 10.53 9.28
N GLY A 39 -1.10 10.81 7.98
CA GLY A 39 0.01 11.13 7.08
C GLY A 39 0.25 10.14 5.97
N LYS A 40 -0.74 9.30 5.65
CA LYS A 40 -0.61 8.29 4.59
C LYS A 40 -0.37 8.91 3.22
N SER A 41 -1.14 9.91 2.87
CA SER A 41 -1.03 10.57 1.56
C SER A 41 0.29 11.32 1.40
N GLU A 42 0.75 11.96 2.46
CA GLU A 42 2.04 12.65 2.47
C GLU A 42 3.20 11.67 2.30
N ALA A 43 3.13 10.51 2.95
CA ALA A 43 4.12 9.45 2.79
C ALA A 43 4.13 8.93 1.35
N ALA A 44 2.95 8.74 0.77
CA ALA A 44 2.84 8.30 -0.62
C ALA A 44 3.44 9.33 -1.58
N LEU A 45 3.16 10.61 -1.38
CA LEU A 45 3.72 11.66 -2.23
C LEU A 45 5.23 11.68 -2.20
N GLU A 46 5.83 11.53 -1.00
CA GLU A 46 7.28 11.46 -0.87
C GLU A 46 7.85 10.25 -1.62
N LEU A 47 7.18 9.10 -1.54
CA LEU A 47 7.58 7.91 -2.29
C LEU A 47 7.52 8.15 -3.80
N ILE A 48 6.48 8.82 -4.28
CA ILE A 48 6.35 9.17 -5.70
C ILE A 48 7.49 10.09 -6.14
N ARG A 49 7.81 11.09 -5.33
CA ARG A 49 8.93 12.00 -5.61
C ARG A 49 10.26 11.28 -5.66
N ARG A 50 10.39 10.17 -4.96
CA ARG A 50 11.58 9.34 -4.95
C ARG A 50 11.62 8.31 -6.09
N GLY A 51 10.62 8.33 -6.97
CA GLY A 51 10.59 7.50 -8.17
C GLY A 51 9.71 6.26 -8.09
N HIS A 52 8.94 6.11 -7.03
CA HIS A 52 7.99 5.00 -6.90
C HIS A 52 6.66 5.34 -7.56
N ARG A 53 5.77 4.35 -7.67
CA ARG A 53 4.51 4.51 -8.41
C ARG A 53 3.30 4.43 -7.51
N LEU A 54 2.39 5.39 -7.67
CA LEU A 54 1.11 5.36 -6.97
C LEU A 54 0.13 4.44 -7.69
N VAL A 55 -0.53 3.57 -6.94
CA VAL A 55 -1.66 2.79 -7.45
C VAL A 55 -2.96 3.46 -7.05
N THR A 56 -3.15 3.73 -5.77
CA THR A 56 -4.37 4.39 -5.29
C THR A 56 -4.13 5.09 -3.96
N ASP A 57 -4.89 6.17 -3.74
CA ASP A 57 -4.94 6.89 -2.46
C ASP A 57 -6.35 6.77 -1.89
N ASP A 58 -6.44 6.76 -0.56
CA ASP A 58 -7.67 6.75 0.23
C ASP A 58 -8.45 5.42 0.19
N VAL A 59 -8.80 4.90 -0.96
CA VAL A 59 -9.54 3.64 -1.09
C VAL A 59 -8.78 2.68 -1.97
N VAL A 60 -8.50 1.50 -1.43
CA VAL A 60 -7.84 0.42 -2.17
C VAL A 60 -8.86 -0.70 -2.35
N GLU A 61 -9.15 -1.04 -3.59
CA GLU A 61 -9.96 -2.22 -3.89
C GLU A 61 -9.05 -3.43 -3.95
N LEU A 62 -9.24 -4.37 -3.01
CA LEU A 62 -8.46 -5.60 -2.94
C LEU A 62 -9.26 -6.74 -3.55
N ARG A 63 -8.64 -7.45 -4.46
CA ARG A 63 -9.25 -8.60 -5.12
C ARG A 63 -8.36 -9.83 -4.94
N LYS A 64 -8.96 -10.92 -4.50
CA LYS A 64 -8.27 -12.19 -4.38
C LYS A 64 -8.26 -12.89 -5.74
N VAL A 65 -7.09 -13.01 -6.35
CA VAL A 65 -6.93 -13.62 -7.66
C VAL A 65 -6.44 -15.07 -7.59
N SER A 66 -5.87 -15.45 -6.43
CA SER A 66 -5.48 -16.85 -6.15
C SER A 66 -5.42 -17.03 -4.64
N ASP A 67 -5.12 -18.26 -4.18
CA ASP A 67 -5.09 -18.58 -2.76
C ASP A 67 -4.08 -17.77 -1.96
N ASP A 68 -3.05 -17.28 -2.62
CA ASP A 68 -1.95 -16.54 -1.97
C ASP A 68 -1.71 -15.15 -2.56
N THR A 69 -2.57 -14.69 -3.46
CA THR A 69 -2.34 -13.43 -4.17
C THR A 69 -3.53 -12.49 -4.07
N LEU A 70 -3.25 -11.30 -3.53
CA LEU A 70 -4.18 -10.17 -3.51
C LEU A 70 -3.67 -9.10 -4.46
N VAL A 71 -4.57 -8.53 -5.26
CA VAL A 71 -4.25 -7.43 -6.17
C VAL A 71 -5.04 -6.21 -5.76
N GLY A 72 -4.36 -5.07 -5.64
CA GLY A 72 -4.99 -3.80 -5.32
C GLY A 72 -5.13 -2.92 -6.53
N SER A 73 -6.20 -2.14 -6.55
CA SER A 73 -6.47 -1.17 -7.61
C SER A 73 -7.26 0.01 -7.05
N ALA A 74 -7.33 1.09 -7.84
CA ALA A 74 -8.11 2.27 -7.48
C ALA A 74 -9.52 2.17 -8.06
N PRO A 75 -10.52 2.74 -7.36
CA PRO A 75 -11.81 3.02 -8.01
C PRO A 75 -11.57 3.97 -9.20
N ASP A 76 -12.31 3.78 -10.29
CA ASP A 76 -12.12 4.56 -11.51
C ASP A 76 -12.21 6.07 -11.30
N ILE A 77 -13.09 6.51 -10.38
CA ILE A 77 -13.33 7.93 -10.11
C ILE A 77 -12.12 8.61 -9.45
N THR A 78 -11.40 7.89 -8.58
CA THR A 78 -10.30 8.45 -7.80
C THR A 78 -8.92 8.06 -8.31
N LYS A 79 -8.88 7.40 -9.46
CA LYS A 79 -7.66 6.87 -10.04
C LYS A 79 -6.61 7.96 -10.27
N HIS A 80 -5.42 7.76 -9.71
CA HIS A 80 -4.25 8.64 -9.85
C HIS A 80 -4.35 10.00 -9.14
N PHE A 81 -5.33 10.19 -8.26
CA PHE A 81 -5.46 11.42 -7.47
C PHE A 81 -5.04 11.20 -6.02
N ILE A 82 -4.39 12.20 -5.45
CA ILE A 82 -4.05 12.23 -4.02
C ILE A 82 -4.71 13.48 -3.41
N GLU A 83 -5.32 13.31 -2.23
CA GLU A 83 -5.83 14.43 -1.45
C GLU A 83 -4.81 14.81 -0.38
N LEU A 84 -4.34 16.05 -0.44
CA LEU A 84 -3.37 16.60 0.51
C LEU A 84 -4.00 17.71 1.33
N ARG A 85 -3.78 17.68 2.63
CA ARG A 85 -4.28 18.72 3.54
C ARG A 85 -3.68 20.07 3.18
N GLY A 86 -4.54 21.09 3.09
CA GLY A 86 -4.12 22.46 2.79
C GLY A 86 -3.85 22.74 1.33
N ILE A 87 -3.76 21.72 0.50
CA ILE A 87 -3.50 21.87 -0.93
C ILE A 87 -4.71 21.42 -1.75
N GLY A 88 -5.35 20.33 -1.34
CA GLY A 88 -6.50 19.78 -2.04
C GLY A 88 -6.15 18.53 -2.86
N ILE A 89 -6.92 18.30 -3.91
CA ILE A 89 -6.75 17.12 -4.76
C ILE A 89 -5.67 17.38 -5.80
N VAL A 90 -4.73 16.46 -5.91
CA VAL A 90 -3.58 16.55 -6.81
C VAL A 90 -3.63 15.42 -7.82
N ASP A 91 -3.51 15.72 -9.10
CA ASP A 91 -3.41 14.74 -10.18
C ASP A 91 -1.94 14.31 -10.32
N VAL A 92 -1.61 13.14 -9.76
CA VAL A 92 -0.24 12.64 -9.74
C VAL A 92 0.28 12.36 -11.14
N LYS A 93 -0.54 11.80 -12.00
CA LYS A 93 -0.13 11.50 -13.37
C LYS A 93 0.20 12.78 -14.16
N ALA A 94 -0.59 13.83 -13.97
CA ALA A 94 -0.36 15.12 -14.63
C ALA A 94 0.91 15.79 -14.12
N LEU A 95 1.17 15.73 -12.81
CA LEU A 95 2.31 16.42 -12.20
C LEU A 95 3.63 15.67 -12.32
N PHE A 96 3.62 14.36 -12.21
CA PHE A 96 4.82 13.54 -12.14
C PHE A 96 5.02 12.63 -13.34
N GLY A 97 4.05 12.57 -14.25
CA GLY A 97 4.14 11.79 -15.48
C GLY A 97 3.51 10.41 -15.39
N ALA A 98 3.34 9.78 -16.54
CA ALA A 98 2.67 8.48 -16.65
C ALA A 98 3.41 7.36 -15.95
N LEU A 99 4.73 7.48 -15.78
CA LEU A 99 5.53 6.46 -15.09
C LEU A 99 5.42 6.53 -13.57
N SER A 100 4.76 7.54 -13.04
CA SER A 100 4.57 7.70 -11.59
C SER A 100 3.29 7.03 -11.08
N VAL A 101 2.51 6.42 -11.95
CA VAL A 101 1.24 5.77 -11.58
C VAL A 101 1.17 4.37 -12.19
N LYS A 102 0.37 3.53 -11.56
CA LYS A 102 0.17 2.15 -11.99
C LYS A 102 -1.28 1.77 -11.71
N ASP A 103 -1.87 0.94 -12.57
CA ASP A 103 -3.29 0.61 -12.47
C ASP A 103 -3.58 -0.46 -11.41
N THR A 104 -2.70 -1.45 -11.31
CA THR A 104 -2.87 -2.55 -10.35
C THR A 104 -1.53 -2.95 -9.78
N GLN A 105 -1.55 -3.55 -8.60
CA GLN A 105 -0.33 -4.06 -7.96
C GLN A 105 -0.69 -5.17 -6.98
N THR A 106 0.12 -6.23 -6.98
CA THR A 106 0.02 -7.27 -5.97
C THR A 106 0.39 -6.69 -4.60
N ILE A 107 -0.36 -7.06 -3.57
CA ILE A 107 -0.06 -6.63 -2.20
C ILE A 107 1.00 -7.56 -1.63
N ASP A 108 2.16 -7.01 -1.32
CA ASP A 108 3.29 -7.78 -0.79
C ASP A 108 3.49 -7.57 0.70
N LEU A 109 3.26 -6.35 1.17
CA LEU A 109 3.36 -6.05 2.59
C LEU A 109 2.47 -4.88 2.98
N VAL A 110 2.15 -4.81 4.27
CA VAL A 110 1.33 -3.75 4.84
C VAL A 110 2.16 -2.96 5.84
N ILE A 111 2.13 -1.65 5.72
CA ILE A 111 2.70 -0.73 6.71
C ILE A 111 1.52 -0.07 7.42
N ARG A 112 1.35 -0.36 8.70
CA ARG A 112 0.30 0.24 9.51
C ARG A 112 0.88 1.38 10.32
N LEU A 113 0.47 2.61 10.00
CA LEU A 113 0.92 3.79 10.73
C LEU A 113 0.06 3.95 11.98
N GLU A 114 0.71 4.23 13.11
CA GLU A 114 0.02 4.45 14.37
C GLU A 114 0.64 5.65 15.09
N ASP A 115 -0.15 6.27 15.98
CA ASP A 115 0.34 7.40 16.76
C ASP A 115 1.44 6.94 17.72
N TRP A 116 2.43 7.80 17.93
CA TRP A 116 3.49 7.54 18.88
C TRP A 116 2.93 7.55 20.31
N ASP A 117 3.15 6.45 21.04
CA ASP A 117 2.75 6.32 22.43
C ASP A 117 4.01 6.10 23.28
N LYS A 118 4.33 7.05 24.16
CA LYS A 118 5.52 6.99 25.00
C LYS A 118 5.49 5.83 25.98
N ASP A 119 4.29 5.39 26.38
CA ASP A 119 4.11 4.35 27.37
C ASP A 119 4.12 2.95 26.75
N LYS A 120 4.10 2.87 25.42
CA LYS A 120 4.11 1.60 24.70
C LYS A 120 5.53 1.18 24.35
N GLU A 121 5.87 -0.06 24.66
CA GLU A 121 7.15 -0.61 24.22
C GLU A 121 7.04 -1.01 22.76
N TYR A 122 8.02 -0.59 21.97
CA TYR A 122 8.12 -0.99 20.57
C TYR A 122 9.25 -1.99 20.42
N ASP A 123 9.01 -3.07 19.69
CA ASP A 123 10.02 -4.07 19.41
C ASP A 123 11.14 -3.44 18.57
N ARG A 124 12.30 -3.27 19.18
CA ARG A 124 13.45 -2.63 18.54
C ARG A 124 14.18 -3.53 17.56
N LEU A 125 14.01 -4.81 17.71
CA LEU A 125 14.78 -5.77 16.92
C LEU A 125 14.07 -6.21 15.65
N GLY A 126 12.76 -5.95 15.57
CA GLY A 126 11.99 -6.32 14.37
C GLY A 126 12.03 -7.80 14.05
N LEU A 127 12.27 -8.63 15.05
CA LEU A 127 12.40 -10.08 14.86
C LEU A 127 11.05 -10.77 14.71
N GLU A 128 9.99 -10.19 15.23
CA GLU A 128 8.65 -10.74 15.12
C GLU A 128 7.98 -10.19 13.89
N GLU A 129 7.58 -11.09 12.99
CA GLU A 129 6.76 -10.71 11.86
C GLU A 129 5.30 -10.72 12.28
N ASN A 130 4.63 -9.59 12.12
CA ASN A 130 3.21 -9.49 12.31
C ASN A 130 2.53 -9.72 10.96
N TYR A 131 1.30 -10.21 11.03
CA TYR A 131 0.51 -10.48 9.82
C TYR A 131 -0.86 -9.83 9.97
N THR A 132 -1.40 -9.38 8.85
CA THR A 132 -2.79 -8.98 8.76
C THR A 132 -3.45 -9.85 7.71
N GLU A 133 -4.76 -10.01 7.78
CA GLU A 133 -5.47 -10.90 6.90
C GLU A 133 -6.52 -10.14 6.09
N TYR A 134 -6.51 -10.34 4.78
CA TYR A 134 -7.52 -9.82 3.87
C TYR A 134 -8.03 -10.97 3.01
N LEU A 135 -9.33 -11.17 3.00
CA LEU A 135 -9.98 -12.20 2.18
C LEU A 135 -9.37 -13.61 2.40
N GLY A 136 -8.94 -13.88 3.63
CA GLY A 136 -8.33 -15.16 4.00
C GLY A 136 -6.85 -15.28 3.72
N ASN A 137 -6.24 -14.26 3.11
CA ASN A 137 -4.80 -14.26 2.83
C ASN A 137 -4.04 -13.48 3.88
N LYS A 138 -2.98 -14.07 4.40
CA LYS A 138 -2.11 -13.42 5.38
C LYS A 138 -1.03 -12.62 4.65
N VAL A 139 -0.88 -11.36 5.07
CA VAL A 139 0.12 -10.46 4.50
C VAL A 139 1.01 -9.94 5.64
N VAL A 140 2.31 -9.89 5.41
CA VAL A 140 3.26 -9.35 6.39
C VAL A 140 2.87 -7.90 6.70
N CYS A 141 2.82 -7.57 7.99
CA CYS A 141 2.41 -6.24 8.45
C CYS A 141 3.43 -5.69 9.43
N HIS A 142 3.87 -4.46 9.20
CA HIS A 142 4.73 -3.73 10.13
C HIS A 142 3.95 -2.58 10.73
N ASN A 143 3.91 -2.51 12.06
CA ASN A 143 3.31 -1.39 12.78
C ASN A 143 4.38 -0.35 13.02
N ILE A 144 4.22 0.82 12.42
CA ILE A 144 5.22 1.88 12.45
C ILE A 144 4.64 3.08 13.20
N PRO A 145 5.19 3.43 14.38
CA PRO A 145 4.74 4.63 15.08
C PRO A 145 5.24 5.88 14.36
N ILE A 146 4.36 6.86 14.24
CA ILE A 146 4.70 8.16 13.67
C ILE A 146 5.25 9.03 14.78
N ARG A 147 6.47 9.54 14.61
CA ARG A 147 7.07 10.49 15.52
C ARG A 147 7.78 11.58 14.72
N PRO A 148 7.87 12.80 15.27
CA PRO A 148 8.55 13.89 14.59
C PRO A 148 9.97 13.54 14.18
N GLY A 149 10.38 13.98 12.99
CA GLY A 149 11.72 13.73 12.47
C GLY A 149 11.92 12.40 11.78
N ARG A 150 10.91 11.54 11.77
CA ARG A 150 11.01 10.23 11.11
C ARG A 150 10.60 10.33 9.64
N ASN A 151 11.43 9.80 8.76
CA ASN A 151 11.12 9.78 7.33
C ASN A 151 10.39 8.49 6.97
N LEU A 152 9.09 8.57 6.79
CA LEU A 152 8.25 7.42 6.49
C LEU A 152 8.57 6.81 5.12
N ALA A 153 8.98 7.61 4.16
CA ALA A 153 9.35 7.10 2.84
C ALA A 153 10.57 6.17 2.92
N VAL A 154 11.59 6.57 3.69
CA VAL A 154 12.77 5.73 3.89
C VAL A 154 12.39 4.42 4.59
N ILE A 155 11.50 4.49 5.58
CA ILE A 155 11.05 3.29 6.30
C ILE A 155 10.32 2.35 5.35
N CYS A 156 9.43 2.87 4.51
CA CYS A 156 8.71 2.06 3.53
C CYS A 156 9.65 1.44 2.51
N GLU A 157 10.63 2.20 2.03
CA GLU A 157 11.64 1.68 1.10
C GLU A 157 12.46 0.56 1.73
N THR A 158 12.89 0.76 2.97
CA THR A 158 13.69 -0.23 3.69
C THR A 158 12.89 -1.51 3.92
N ALA A 159 11.62 -1.36 4.31
CA ALA A 159 10.74 -2.51 4.52
C ALA A 159 10.52 -3.28 3.22
N ALA A 160 10.33 -2.57 2.11
CA ALA A 160 10.13 -3.20 0.80
C ALA A 160 11.37 -3.96 0.34
N ILE A 161 12.54 -3.36 0.49
CA ILE A 161 13.82 -4.00 0.14
C ILE A 161 14.04 -5.24 1.00
N ASN A 162 13.82 -5.12 2.30
CA ASN A 162 13.99 -6.24 3.23
C ASN A 162 13.03 -7.39 2.90
N HIS A 163 11.78 -7.08 2.60
CA HIS A 163 10.79 -8.08 2.22
C HIS A 163 11.20 -8.81 0.93
N ARG A 164 11.69 -8.06 -0.05
CA ARG A 164 12.17 -8.61 -1.31
C ARG A 164 13.36 -9.54 -1.09
N GLN A 165 14.29 -9.15 -0.24
CA GLN A 165 15.45 -9.98 0.11
C GLN A 165 15.04 -11.30 0.75
N LYS A 166 14.06 -11.27 1.65
CA LYS A 166 13.54 -12.47 2.31
C LYS A 166 12.88 -13.42 1.30
N LYS A 167 12.19 -12.89 0.29
CA LYS A 167 11.60 -13.71 -0.77
C LYS A 167 12.66 -14.40 -1.62
N MET A 168 13.77 -13.72 -1.86
CA MET A 168 14.84 -14.23 -2.71
C MET A 168 15.79 -15.19 -1.98
N GLY A 169 15.82 -15.05 -0.67
CA GLY A 169 16.69 -15.86 0.17
C GLY A 169 16.00 -17.00 0.83
#